data_2cfe1b08e24a5318b96ef52dd67b3b0b
#
_entry.id   2cfe1b08e24a5318b96ef52dd67b3b0b
#
_cell.length_a   1.000
_cell.length_b   1.000
_cell.length_c   1.000
_cell.angle_alpha   90.00
_cell.angle_beta   90.00
_cell.angle_gamma   90.00
#
_symmetry.space_group_name_H-M   'P 1'
#
loop_
_entity.id
_entity.type
_entity.pdbx_description
1 polymer ?
#
loop_
_entity_poly.entity_id
_entity_poly.type
_entity_poly.pdbx_seq_one_letter_code
_entity_poly.pdbx_strand_id
1 'polypeptide(L)'
;MATSYPDRTNARGIWSIDEITKNIKTEGTWPGAFGNRALFGGGSTPSASNVIDYINLSSTGDAIDFGDLTVARQGMASMSSTTRGIWAGGADPDVNTIDYVTMASTGDAADFGDDQNTGQWKGGSCSNGVRGVWGGGNLGGGNRTDVISYVLLATTSDRIDFGDLTATRFGMNIGMVCSNTRGVMGCLLYTSPSPRDRTRS
;
A
#
# COMPACT_ATOMS: atom_id res chain seq x y z
N MET A 1 25.74 -6.95 23.15
CA MET A 1 25.55 -5.73 23.98
C MET A 1 24.87 -4.71 23.08
N ALA A 2 23.66 -4.35 23.40
CA ALA A 2 22.98 -3.29 22.67
C ALA A 2 23.77 -2.01 22.89
N THR A 3 24.37 -1.48 21.84
CA THR A 3 24.99 -0.15 21.87
C THR A 3 23.84 0.85 22.04
N SER A 4 23.79 1.47 23.18
CA SER A 4 22.81 2.49 23.46
C SER A 4 22.95 3.58 22.41
N TYR A 5 21.85 3.89 21.73
CA TYR A 5 21.68 5.19 21.11
C TYR A 5 22.13 6.29 22.05
N PRO A 6 22.62 7.41 21.55
CA PRO A 6 22.90 8.52 22.42
C PRO A 6 21.68 8.72 23.30
N ASP A 7 21.88 8.44 24.59
CA ASP A 7 20.79 8.59 25.52
C ASP A 7 20.33 10.05 25.48
N ARG A 8 19.11 10.31 25.92
CA ARG A 8 18.52 11.65 25.88
C ARG A 8 19.37 12.72 26.62
N THR A 9 20.33 12.28 27.43
CA THR A 9 21.23 13.17 28.18
C THR A 9 22.40 13.68 27.33
N ASN A 10 22.74 12.99 26.23
CA ASN A 10 23.79 13.36 25.31
C ASN A 10 23.32 13.71 23.89
N ALA A 11 22.02 13.61 23.63
CA ALA A 11 21.44 13.94 22.32
C ALA A 11 21.46 15.45 22.09
N ARG A 12 22.54 15.97 21.57
CA ARG A 12 22.61 17.36 21.07
C ARG A 12 21.93 17.53 19.71
N GLY A 13 21.08 16.60 19.29
CA GLY A 13 20.23 16.72 18.12
C GLY A 13 20.95 16.76 16.76
N ILE A 14 22.27 16.61 16.72
CA ILE A 14 23.06 16.63 15.49
C ILE A 14 23.86 15.32 15.41
N TRP A 15 23.49 14.48 14.45
CA TRP A 15 24.24 13.27 14.12
C TRP A 15 25.33 13.63 13.12
N SER A 16 26.58 13.23 13.38
CA SER A 16 27.64 13.35 12.37
C SER A 16 27.38 12.35 11.24
N ILE A 17 27.81 12.70 10.03
CA ILE A 17 27.73 11.78 8.86
C ILE A 17 28.47 10.47 9.16
N ASP A 18 29.52 10.50 9.95
CA ASP A 18 30.29 9.32 10.33
C ASP A 18 29.50 8.39 11.27
N GLU A 19 28.76 8.93 12.23
CA GLU A 19 27.87 8.16 13.11
C GLU A 19 26.71 7.56 12.32
N ILE A 20 26.15 8.33 11.41
CA ILE A 20 25.11 7.87 10.46
C ILE A 20 25.65 6.70 9.62
N THR A 21 26.81 6.86 9.01
CA THR A 21 27.43 5.86 8.15
C THR A 21 27.83 4.60 8.93
N LYS A 22 28.31 4.77 10.16
CA LYS A 22 28.67 3.66 11.04
C LYS A 22 27.45 2.83 11.43
N ASN A 23 26.36 3.47 11.81
CA ASN A 23 25.12 2.78 12.19
C ASN A 23 24.50 2.04 11.01
N ILE A 24 24.48 2.63 9.82
CA ILE A 24 24.00 1.96 8.60
C ILE A 24 24.87 0.75 8.27
N LYS A 25 26.19 0.85 8.40
CA LYS A 25 27.13 -0.24 8.07
C LYS A 25 27.18 -1.35 9.10
N THR A 26 27.03 -1.05 10.38
CA THR A 26 27.18 -2.04 11.46
C THR A 26 25.87 -2.66 11.89
N GLU A 27 24.77 -1.94 11.83
CA GLU A 27 23.46 -2.41 12.32
C GLU A 27 22.43 -2.61 11.22
N GLY A 28 22.74 -2.22 9.99
CA GLY A 28 21.87 -2.42 8.84
C GLY A 28 20.56 -1.62 8.87
N THR A 29 20.34 -0.87 9.95
CA THR A 29 19.08 -0.16 10.16
C THR A 29 19.31 1.26 10.63
N TRP A 30 18.72 2.21 9.91
CA TRP A 30 18.57 3.58 10.39
C TRP A 30 17.43 3.62 11.42
N PRO A 31 17.58 4.31 12.56
CA PRO A 31 16.47 4.53 13.47
C PRO A 31 15.36 5.31 12.78
N GLY A 32 14.21 4.69 12.61
CA GLY A 32 13.08 5.23 11.86
C GLY A 32 13.08 4.89 10.38
N ALA A 33 14.05 4.13 9.87
CA ALA A 33 13.99 3.58 8.54
C ALA A 33 13.07 2.35 8.53
N PHE A 34 11.97 2.50 7.83
CA PHE A 34 11.10 1.46 7.27
C PHE A 34 10.77 0.31 8.24
N GLY A 35 9.52 0.24 8.63
CA GLY A 35 9.02 -0.92 9.37
C GLY A 35 9.47 -2.21 8.68
N ASN A 36 10.04 -3.15 9.45
CA ASN A 36 10.45 -4.46 8.93
C ASN A 36 9.28 -5.39 8.64
N ARG A 37 8.06 -4.88 8.62
CA ARG A 37 6.83 -5.67 8.46
C ARG A 37 6.25 -5.47 7.07
N ALA A 38 5.86 -6.56 6.44
CA ALA A 38 4.93 -6.55 5.32
C ALA A 38 3.58 -7.05 5.82
N LEU A 39 2.51 -6.33 5.47
CA LEU A 39 1.15 -6.63 5.88
C LEU A 39 0.35 -7.15 4.69
N PHE A 40 -0.47 -8.16 4.94
CA PHE A 40 -1.40 -8.76 3.98
C PHE A 40 -2.80 -8.63 4.57
N GLY A 41 -3.66 -7.84 3.98
CA GLY A 41 -5.00 -7.62 4.51
C GLY A 41 -6.10 -8.12 3.59
N GLY A 42 -7.11 -8.77 4.16
CA GLY A 42 -8.27 -9.25 3.44
C GLY A 42 -8.00 -10.36 2.45
N GLY A 43 -8.82 -10.44 1.41
CA GLY A 43 -8.73 -11.49 0.40
C GLY A 43 -9.95 -12.40 0.38
N SER A 44 -9.87 -13.57 -0.28
CA SER A 44 -10.99 -14.50 -0.37
C SER A 44 -10.54 -15.95 -0.28
N THR A 45 -11.09 -16.72 0.67
CA THR A 45 -10.84 -18.15 0.87
C THR A 45 -11.97 -18.84 1.67
N PRO A 46 -13.02 -19.38 1.14
CA PRO A 46 -13.69 -19.12 -0.13
C PRO A 46 -14.55 -17.85 -0.13
N SER A 47 -14.78 -17.23 1.02
CA SER A 47 -15.49 -15.96 1.20
C SER A 47 -14.48 -14.83 1.48
N ALA A 48 -14.94 -13.58 1.37
CA ALA A 48 -14.13 -12.44 1.73
C ALA A 48 -13.67 -12.52 3.20
N SER A 49 -12.44 -12.13 3.46
CA SER A 49 -11.79 -12.15 4.77
C SER A 49 -11.50 -10.71 5.24
N ASN A 50 -11.49 -10.51 6.56
CA ASN A 50 -11.03 -9.28 7.20
C ASN A 50 -9.64 -9.42 7.84
N VAL A 51 -9.09 -10.62 7.90
CA VAL A 51 -7.82 -10.89 8.58
C VAL A 51 -6.68 -10.08 7.97
N ILE A 52 -5.84 -9.52 8.83
CA ILE A 52 -4.58 -8.90 8.47
C ILE A 52 -3.46 -9.77 9.05
N ASP A 53 -2.64 -10.32 8.19
CA ASP A 53 -1.43 -11.03 8.56
C ASP A 53 -0.20 -10.17 8.33
N TYR A 54 0.88 -10.46 9.06
CA TYR A 54 2.16 -9.82 8.80
C TYR A 54 3.32 -10.81 8.81
N ILE A 55 4.37 -10.45 8.08
CA ILE A 55 5.67 -11.10 8.16
C ILE A 55 6.74 -10.08 8.53
N ASN A 56 7.83 -10.56 9.09
CA ASN A 56 9.03 -9.77 9.32
C ASN A 56 9.97 -9.90 8.12
N LEU A 57 10.24 -8.80 7.42
CA LEU A 57 11.09 -8.80 6.22
C LEU A 57 12.57 -9.10 6.51
N SER A 58 13.02 -8.93 7.75
CA SER A 58 14.42 -9.19 8.13
C SER A 58 14.70 -10.62 8.56
N SER A 59 13.68 -11.47 8.66
CA SER A 59 13.81 -12.88 9.04
C SER A 59 12.84 -13.74 8.24
N THR A 60 13.21 -15.00 8.01
CA THR A 60 12.28 -16.01 7.47
C THR A 60 11.35 -16.49 8.57
N GLY A 61 10.09 -16.83 8.22
CA GLY A 61 9.10 -17.34 9.14
C GLY A 61 7.71 -17.29 8.52
N ASP A 62 6.77 -17.94 9.18
CA ASP A 62 5.36 -17.92 8.79
C ASP A 62 4.75 -16.56 9.13
N ALA A 63 3.63 -16.25 8.47
CA ALA A 63 2.84 -15.08 8.78
C ALA A 63 2.21 -15.21 10.18
N ILE A 64 2.08 -14.09 10.85
CA ILE A 64 1.50 -13.97 12.19
C ILE A 64 0.31 -13.02 12.08
N ASP A 65 -0.74 -13.31 12.83
CA ASP A 65 -1.91 -12.47 12.94
C ASP A 65 -1.54 -11.06 13.42
N PHE A 66 -2.03 -10.05 12.71
CA PHE A 66 -1.84 -8.64 13.05
C PHE A 66 -3.10 -8.04 13.68
N GLY A 67 -4.29 -8.45 13.21
CA GLY A 67 -5.60 -7.94 13.55
C GLY A 67 -6.53 -8.00 12.35
N ASP A 68 -7.63 -7.26 12.38
CA ASP A 68 -8.70 -7.32 11.38
C ASP A 68 -8.95 -5.98 10.69
N LEU A 69 -9.36 -6.02 9.42
CA LEU A 69 -9.98 -4.90 8.71
C LEU A 69 -11.36 -4.60 9.30
N THR A 70 -11.85 -3.38 9.15
CA THR A 70 -13.20 -3.01 9.62
C THR A 70 -14.30 -3.78 8.89
N VAL A 71 -14.06 -4.18 7.64
CA VAL A 71 -15.00 -4.96 6.81
C VAL A 71 -14.25 -6.04 6.05
N ALA A 72 -14.75 -7.28 6.08
CA ALA A 72 -14.24 -8.39 5.27
C ALA A 72 -14.43 -8.07 3.78
N ARG A 73 -13.35 -8.08 2.98
CA ARG A 73 -13.38 -7.70 1.57
C ARG A 73 -12.14 -8.16 0.81
N GLN A 74 -12.21 -8.09 -0.52
CA GLN A 74 -11.12 -8.45 -1.40
C GLN A 74 -10.84 -7.39 -2.47
N GLY A 75 -9.68 -7.48 -3.13
CA GLY A 75 -9.36 -6.65 -4.30
C GLY A 75 -9.11 -5.18 -3.99
N MET A 76 -8.74 -4.85 -2.78
CA MET A 76 -8.44 -3.50 -2.31
C MET A 76 -7.17 -2.93 -2.93
N ALA A 77 -7.10 -1.62 -3.02
CA ALA A 77 -5.85 -0.90 -3.22
C ALA A 77 -5.07 -0.85 -1.91
N SER A 78 -3.78 -1.20 -1.91
CA SER A 78 -2.94 -1.21 -0.71
C SER A 78 -1.77 -0.23 -0.84
N MET A 79 -1.54 0.55 0.21
CA MET A 79 -0.53 1.60 0.25
C MET A 79 0.11 1.64 1.63
N SER A 80 1.32 2.16 1.72
CA SER A 80 2.00 2.25 3.02
C SER A 80 2.91 3.47 3.14
N SER A 81 3.12 3.88 4.36
CA SER A 81 4.23 4.72 4.80
C SER A 81 5.13 3.93 5.76
N THR A 82 6.11 4.58 6.34
CA THR A 82 6.95 3.98 7.40
C THR A 82 6.17 3.66 8.68
N THR A 83 4.98 4.24 8.86
CA THR A 83 4.20 4.15 10.10
C THR A 83 2.81 3.55 9.92
N ARG A 84 2.25 3.58 8.71
CA ARG A 84 0.88 3.15 8.44
C ARG A 84 0.79 2.21 7.24
N GLY A 85 -0.03 1.18 7.35
CA GLY A 85 -0.59 0.40 6.25
C GLY A 85 -2.02 0.86 5.99
N ILE A 86 -2.41 1.02 4.73
CA ILE A 86 -3.73 1.55 4.33
C ILE A 86 -4.30 0.67 3.23
N TRP A 87 -5.61 0.39 3.32
CA TRP A 87 -6.38 -0.35 2.31
C TRP A 87 -7.60 0.46 1.91
N ALA A 88 -7.77 0.70 0.61
CA ALA A 88 -8.87 1.50 0.07
C ALA A 88 -9.79 0.67 -0.82
N GLY A 89 -11.10 0.87 -0.69
CA GLY A 89 -12.12 0.23 -1.48
C GLY A 89 -12.20 -1.28 -1.27
N GLY A 90 -12.61 -1.98 -2.29
CA GLY A 90 -12.72 -3.44 -2.30
C GLY A 90 -14.09 -3.93 -2.73
N ALA A 91 -14.22 -5.24 -2.86
CA ALA A 91 -15.44 -5.92 -3.26
C ALA A 91 -15.77 -7.08 -2.32
N ASP A 92 -17.02 -7.59 -2.45
CA ASP A 92 -17.59 -8.70 -1.69
C ASP A 92 -17.67 -8.43 -0.16
N PRO A 93 -18.34 -7.34 0.28
CA PRO A 93 -19.17 -6.41 -0.50
C PRO A 93 -18.40 -5.27 -1.16
N ASP A 94 -19.02 -4.61 -2.16
CA ASP A 94 -18.51 -3.34 -2.70
C ASP A 94 -18.59 -2.27 -1.61
N VAL A 95 -17.44 -1.74 -1.20
CA VAL A 95 -17.35 -0.73 -0.12
C VAL A 95 -16.48 0.44 -0.53
N ASN A 96 -16.76 1.60 0.04
CA ASN A 96 -15.97 2.82 -0.13
C ASN A 96 -14.97 3.06 1.02
N THR A 97 -14.95 2.20 2.01
CA THR A 97 -14.14 2.35 3.22
C THR A 97 -12.65 2.37 2.91
N ILE A 98 -11.93 3.27 3.54
CA ILE A 98 -10.48 3.28 3.60
C ILE A 98 -10.08 2.96 5.04
N ASP A 99 -9.38 1.85 5.23
CA ASP A 99 -8.87 1.40 6.53
C ASP A 99 -7.39 1.66 6.68
N TYR A 100 -6.95 1.86 7.92
CA TYR A 100 -5.53 1.91 8.23
C TYR A 100 -5.17 1.20 9.53
N VAL A 101 -3.91 0.78 9.60
CA VAL A 101 -3.27 0.29 10.83
C VAL A 101 -1.97 1.05 11.09
N THR A 102 -1.56 1.06 12.35
CA THR A 102 -0.22 1.51 12.74
C THR A 102 0.74 0.33 12.69
N MET A 103 1.76 0.38 11.81
CA MET A 103 2.64 -0.77 11.54
C MET A 103 3.50 -1.21 12.75
N ALA A 104 3.71 -0.33 13.72
CA ALA A 104 4.58 -0.61 14.88
C ALA A 104 3.93 -1.55 15.91
N SER A 105 2.60 -1.59 15.98
CA SER A 105 1.84 -2.39 16.95
C SER A 105 0.77 -3.20 16.23
N THR A 106 0.57 -4.45 16.66
CA THR A 106 -0.56 -5.27 16.21
C THR A 106 -1.88 -4.71 16.75
N GLY A 107 -2.95 -4.91 16.03
CA GLY A 107 -4.30 -4.48 16.37
C GLY A 107 -5.16 -4.26 15.14
N ASP A 108 -6.45 -4.14 15.36
CA ASP A 108 -7.43 -3.96 14.31
C ASP A 108 -7.27 -2.63 13.58
N ALA A 109 -7.71 -2.63 12.33
CA ALA A 109 -7.74 -1.43 11.52
C ALA A 109 -8.79 -0.44 12.06
N ALA A 110 -8.46 0.83 11.91
CA ALA A 110 -9.37 1.92 12.17
C ALA A 110 -9.77 2.58 10.85
N ASP A 111 -10.91 3.24 10.85
CA ASP A 111 -11.39 4.03 9.73
C ASP A 111 -10.44 5.20 9.45
N PHE A 112 -10.03 5.30 8.18
CA PHE A 112 -9.19 6.39 7.67
C PHE A 112 -10.03 7.47 7.00
N GLY A 113 -11.12 7.09 6.36
CA GLY A 113 -12.01 7.90 5.56
C GLY A 113 -12.66 7.09 4.44
N ASP A 114 -13.25 7.77 3.48
CA ASP A 114 -14.02 7.14 2.42
C ASP A 114 -13.47 7.43 1.01
N ASP A 115 -13.58 6.43 0.15
CA ASP A 115 -13.54 6.58 -1.30
C ASP A 115 -14.94 6.98 -1.77
N GLN A 116 -15.11 8.17 -2.35
CA GLN A 116 -16.41 8.67 -2.79
C GLN A 116 -17.08 7.78 -3.86
N ASN A 117 -16.31 6.90 -4.52
CA ASN A 117 -16.84 5.91 -5.43
C ASN A 117 -17.03 4.59 -4.70
N THR A 118 -18.24 4.14 -4.55
CA THR A 118 -18.54 2.83 -3.98
C THR A 118 -17.83 1.71 -4.73
N GLY A 119 -17.03 0.92 -4.00
CA GLY A 119 -16.55 -0.34 -4.50
C GLY A 119 -15.46 -0.27 -5.56
N GLN A 120 -14.58 0.71 -5.54
CA GLN A 120 -13.42 0.67 -6.44
C GLN A 120 -12.50 -0.49 -6.04
N TRP A 121 -12.38 -1.49 -6.90
CA TRP A 121 -11.61 -2.69 -6.66
C TRP A 121 -10.79 -3.12 -7.88
N LYS A 122 -9.72 -3.90 -7.65
CA LYS A 122 -8.78 -4.35 -8.69
C LYS A 122 -8.12 -3.20 -9.47
N GLY A 123 -7.95 -2.05 -8.85
CA GLY A 123 -7.11 -0.97 -9.35
C GLY A 123 -5.64 -1.18 -9.01
N GLY A 124 -4.76 -0.43 -9.66
CA GLY A 124 -3.35 -0.35 -9.28
C GLY A 124 -3.14 0.64 -8.14
N SER A 125 -2.18 0.38 -7.27
CA SER A 125 -1.85 1.28 -6.17
C SER A 125 -0.36 1.36 -5.92
N CYS A 126 0.09 2.50 -5.45
CA CYS A 126 1.46 2.73 -4.98
C CYS A 126 1.53 3.86 -3.96
N SER A 127 2.68 4.02 -3.33
CA SER A 127 2.92 5.11 -2.40
C SER A 127 4.38 5.57 -2.42
N ASN A 128 4.60 6.82 -2.08
CA ASN A 128 5.94 7.39 -1.91
C ASN A 128 6.27 7.71 -0.45
N GLY A 129 5.51 7.14 0.49
CA GLY A 129 5.65 7.39 1.92
C GLY A 129 4.91 8.64 2.43
N VAL A 130 4.50 9.55 1.54
CA VAL A 130 3.71 10.75 1.86
C VAL A 130 2.29 10.63 1.31
N ARG A 131 2.18 10.23 0.04
CA ARG A 131 0.92 10.01 -0.66
C ARG A 131 0.75 8.54 -1.00
N GLY A 132 -0.43 8.01 -0.75
CA GLY A 132 -0.91 6.77 -1.33
C GLY A 132 -1.79 7.10 -2.52
N VAL A 133 -1.51 6.50 -3.68
CA VAL A 133 -2.22 6.76 -4.94
C VAL A 133 -2.76 5.44 -5.47
N TRP A 134 -3.98 5.44 -5.95
CA TRP A 134 -4.57 4.31 -6.66
C TRP A 134 -5.40 4.78 -7.86
N GLY A 135 -5.59 3.93 -8.84
CA GLY A 135 -6.32 4.34 -10.03
C GLY A 135 -6.79 3.18 -10.87
N GLY A 136 -7.78 3.45 -11.70
CA GLY A 136 -8.45 2.43 -12.49
C GLY A 136 -9.24 1.45 -11.63
N GLY A 137 -9.56 0.28 -12.16
CA GLY A 137 -10.33 -0.73 -11.44
C GLY A 137 -11.79 -0.77 -11.88
N ASN A 138 -12.59 -1.47 -11.09
CA ASN A 138 -14.02 -1.66 -11.31
C ASN A 138 -14.80 -0.94 -10.20
N LEU A 139 -15.89 -0.29 -10.53
CA LEU A 139 -16.80 0.42 -9.62
C LEU A 139 -18.04 -0.40 -9.24
N GLY A 140 -17.98 -1.73 -9.35
CA GLY A 140 -19.17 -2.56 -9.22
C GLY A 140 -20.00 -2.64 -10.51
N GLY A 141 -20.81 -3.69 -10.64
CA GLY A 141 -21.66 -3.89 -11.82
C GLY A 141 -20.94 -4.00 -13.17
N GLY A 142 -19.60 -4.18 -13.17
CA GLY A 142 -18.80 -4.27 -14.40
C GLY A 142 -18.34 -2.92 -14.97
N ASN A 143 -18.64 -1.81 -14.30
CA ASN A 143 -18.23 -0.48 -14.72
C ASN A 143 -16.75 -0.25 -14.42
N ARG A 144 -15.98 0.10 -15.43
CA ARG A 144 -14.55 0.41 -15.31
C ARG A 144 -14.35 1.90 -15.11
N THR A 145 -13.30 2.26 -14.38
CA THR A 145 -12.94 3.65 -14.17
C THR A 145 -11.53 3.96 -14.67
N ASP A 146 -11.29 5.21 -15.00
CA ASP A 146 -9.99 5.82 -15.27
C ASP A 146 -9.54 6.77 -14.15
N VAL A 147 -10.39 7.01 -13.17
CA VAL A 147 -10.11 7.92 -12.06
C VAL A 147 -8.86 7.47 -11.29
N ILE A 148 -7.98 8.42 -11.01
CA ILE A 148 -6.85 8.29 -10.11
C ILE A 148 -7.18 9.06 -8.84
N SER A 149 -7.03 8.40 -7.71
CA SER A 149 -7.31 8.95 -6.40
C SER A 149 -6.06 8.93 -5.52
N TYR A 150 -6.01 9.78 -4.50
CA TYR A 150 -4.95 9.75 -3.51
C TYR A 150 -5.43 10.14 -2.13
N VAL A 151 -4.63 9.75 -1.13
CA VAL A 151 -4.72 10.23 0.26
C VAL A 151 -3.35 10.66 0.75
N LEU A 152 -3.32 11.51 1.77
CA LEU A 152 -2.11 11.82 2.53
C LEU A 152 -1.97 10.79 3.65
N LEU A 153 -0.91 9.96 3.62
CA LEU A 153 -0.77 8.82 4.53
C LEU A 153 -0.65 9.20 6.02
N ALA A 154 -0.24 10.44 6.31
CA ALA A 154 -0.04 10.91 7.68
C ALA A 154 -1.32 11.36 8.39
N THR A 155 -2.35 11.74 7.65
CA THR A 155 -3.62 12.30 8.19
C THR A 155 -4.81 11.56 7.63
N THR A 156 -5.74 11.20 8.50
CA THR A 156 -7.01 10.58 8.09
C THR A 156 -7.85 11.58 7.31
N SER A 157 -8.37 11.17 6.18
CA SER A 157 -9.23 11.97 5.31
C SER A 157 -9.88 11.10 4.25
N ASP A 158 -10.94 11.58 3.65
CA ASP A 158 -11.49 11.03 2.43
C ASP A 158 -10.50 11.15 1.28
N ARG A 159 -10.73 10.37 0.25
CA ARG A 159 -9.95 10.43 -0.98
C ARG A 159 -9.99 11.83 -1.60
N ILE A 160 -8.90 12.17 -2.26
CA ILE A 160 -8.80 13.37 -3.07
C ILE A 160 -8.58 12.94 -4.52
N ASP A 161 -9.25 13.62 -5.44
CA ASP A 161 -9.04 13.40 -6.87
C ASP A 161 -7.62 13.82 -7.29
N PHE A 162 -6.94 12.92 -8.03
CA PHE A 162 -5.61 13.19 -8.59
C PHE A 162 -5.67 13.52 -10.09
N GLY A 163 -6.69 13.02 -10.78
CA GLY A 163 -6.87 13.10 -12.23
C GLY A 163 -7.22 11.72 -12.82
N ASP A 164 -7.02 11.56 -14.12
CA ASP A 164 -7.51 10.40 -14.85
C ASP A 164 -6.39 9.66 -15.59
N LEU A 165 -6.60 8.36 -15.79
CA LEU A 165 -5.83 7.54 -16.72
C LEU A 165 -6.22 7.87 -18.16
N THR A 166 -5.34 7.57 -19.09
CA THR A 166 -5.61 7.75 -20.54
C THR A 166 -6.75 6.88 -21.08
N ALA A 167 -7.18 5.88 -20.32
CA ALA A 167 -8.32 5.01 -20.64
C ALA A 167 -8.78 4.26 -19.38
N THR A 168 -10.06 3.90 -19.34
CA THR A 168 -10.62 3.05 -18.29
C THR A 168 -9.95 1.68 -18.31
N ARG A 169 -9.49 1.22 -17.16
CA ARG A 169 -8.76 -0.05 -17.03
C ARG A 169 -9.18 -0.77 -15.77
N PHE A 170 -9.32 -2.08 -15.89
CA PHE A 170 -9.42 -2.95 -14.72
C PHE A 170 -8.66 -4.25 -14.99
N GLY A 171 -8.19 -4.88 -13.94
CA GLY A 171 -7.54 -6.20 -14.06
C GLY A 171 -7.27 -6.76 -12.69
N MET A 172 -7.15 -8.08 -12.64
CA MET A 172 -6.87 -8.84 -11.43
C MET A 172 -5.45 -8.58 -10.93
N ASN A 173 -4.87 -7.57 -10.85
CA ASN A 173 -3.52 -7.18 -10.49
C ASN A 173 -2.96 -6.18 -11.51
N ILE A 174 -3.54 -4.99 -11.56
CA ILE A 174 -2.84 -3.91 -12.22
C ILE A 174 -1.57 -3.64 -11.41
N GLY A 175 -0.45 -4.15 -11.93
CA GLY A 175 0.84 -3.86 -11.34
C GLY A 175 1.11 -2.36 -11.43
N MET A 176 1.31 -1.73 -10.30
CA MET A 176 1.79 -0.36 -10.23
C MET A 176 3.14 -0.36 -9.55
N VAL A 177 4.13 0.23 -10.19
CA VAL A 177 5.45 0.45 -9.64
C VAL A 177 5.70 1.94 -9.50
N CYS A 178 6.39 2.34 -8.47
CA CYS A 178 6.65 3.75 -8.25
C CYS A 178 8.05 4.03 -7.73
N SER A 179 8.47 5.23 -7.97
CA SER A 179 9.56 5.91 -7.28
C SER A 179 8.99 7.02 -6.40
N ASN A 180 9.85 7.78 -5.75
CA ASN A 180 9.40 8.91 -4.94
C ASN A 180 8.67 10.00 -5.75
N THR A 181 8.79 10.01 -7.08
CA THR A 181 8.27 11.07 -7.95
C THR A 181 7.34 10.59 -9.05
N ARG A 182 7.33 9.30 -9.38
CA ARG A 182 6.55 8.75 -10.49
C ARG A 182 5.89 7.43 -10.11
N GLY A 183 4.62 7.29 -10.44
CA GLY A 183 3.92 6.01 -10.48
C GLY A 183 3.76 5.57 -11.94
N VAL A 184 4.04 4.31 -12.24
CA VAL A 184 3.84 3.71 -13.56
C VAL A 184 2.87 2.55 -13.41
N MET A 185 1.78 2.61 -14.16
CA MET A 185 0.75 1.59 -14.16
C MET A 185 0.82 0.77 -15.44
N GLY A 186 1.00 -0.54 -15.32
CA GLY A 186 0.97 -1.48 -16.42
C GLY A 186 -0.24 -2.39 -16.30
N CYS A 187 -1.08 -2.45 -17.34
CA CYS A 187 -2.18 -3.39 -17.42
C CYS A 187 -2.04 -4.23 -18.68
N LEU A 188 -1.99 -5.53 -18.52
CA LEU A 188 -2.04 -6.48 -19.61
C LEU A 188 -3.51 -6.86 -19.88
N LEU A 189 -4.22 -6.05 -20.64
CA LEU A 189 -5.42 -6.52 -21.31
C LEU A 189 -5.04 -6.87 -22.77
N TYR A 190 -4.77 -8.14 -23.01
CA TYR A 190 -4.55 -8.66 -24.35
C TYR A 190 -5.88 -8.61 -25.14
N THR A 191 -6.09 -7.54 -25.90
CA THR A 191 -7.23 -7.44 -26.81
C THR A 191 -6.82 -7.43 -28.28
N SER A 192 -5.50 -7.34 -28.58
CA SER A 192 -4.98 -7.53 -29.95
C SER A 192 -3.46 -7.75 -29.90
N PRO A 193 -2.88 -8.49 -30.85
CA PRO A 193 -1.44 -8.64 -30.96
C PRO A 193 -0.76 -7.28 -31.11
N SER A 194 0.33 -7.07 -30.37
CA SER A 194 1.17 -5.88 -30.53
C SER A 194 1.59 -5.74 -31.98
N PRO A 195 1.69 -4.52 -32.54
CA PRO A 195 2.27 -4.32 -33.88
C PRO A 195 3.64 -4.98 -34.07
N ARG A 196 4.39 -5.21 -32.99
CA ARG A 196 5.67 -5.92 -33.02
C ARG A 196 5.54 -7.43 -33.21
N ASP A 197 4.39 -8.02 -32.86
CA ASP A 197 4.15 -9.46 -33.02
C ASP A 197 3.73 -9.82 -34.44
N ARG A 198 3.38 -8.83 -35.28
CA ARG A 198 3.01 -9.02 -36.69
C ARG A 198 4.21 -9.16 -37.64
N THR A 199 5.42 -8.96 -37.17
CA THR A 199 6.65 -9.00 -38.01
C THR A 199 7.45 -10.30 -37.89
N ARG A 200 6.89 -11.33 -37.22
CA ARG A 200 7.50 -12.67 -37.13
C ARG A 200 6.59 -13.74 -37.72
N SER A 201 6.28 -13.62 -38.99
CA SER A 201 5.73 -14.72 -39.81
C SER A 201 6.58 -14.85 -41.06
#